data_b9bddd814d3f5f4335ad732eda09f6cb
#
_entry.id   b9bddd814d3f5f4335ad732eda09f6cb
#
_cell.length_a   1.000
_cell.length_b   1.000
_cell.length_c   1.000
_cell.angle_alpha   90.00
_cell.angle_beta   90.00
_cell.angle_gamma   90.00
#
_symmetry.space_group_name_H-M   'P 1'
#
loop_
_entity.id
_entity.type
_entity.pdbx_description
1 polymer ?
#
loop_
_entity_poly.entity_id
_entity_poly.type
_entity_poly.pdbx_seq_one_letter_code
_entity_poly.pdbx_strand_id
1 'polypeptide(L)'
;MGTTKHSDASFLTILLQDQIGGLQVLYENQWVDVPPVPGALVVNIGDLLQLVSNDRFKSVEHQVLANHAGPRVSVACFFTLNFYPSTRLYGPIKELLSEDHPPLYRETSLQNFSAHYDGKGLDGNSALTRFKWQRQQ
;
A
#
# COMPACT_ATOMS: atom_id res chain seq x y z
N MET A 1 13.25 8.65 15.24
CA MET A 1 12.64 7.45 14.62
C MET A 1 11.82 7.95 13.46
N GLY A 2 11.95 7.34 12.30
CA GLY A 2 11.14 7.68 11.12
C GLY A 2 9.79 6.96 11.16
N THR A 3 9.26 6.59 9.99
CA THR A 3 8.03 5.78 9.89
C THR A 3 8.42 4.30 9.84
N THR A 4 7.74 3.47 10.65
CA THR A 4 7.96 2.02 10.64
C THR A 4 7.50 1.39 9.32
N LYS A 5 8.00 0.19 9.03
CA LYS A 5 7.63 -0.60 7.86
C LYS A 5 6.12 -0.77 7.76
N HIS A 6 5.54 -0.44 6.61
CA HIS A 6 4.12 -0.60 6.30
C HIS A 6 3.88 -0.58 4.79
N SER A 7 2.68 -0.94 4.37
CA SER A 7 2.10 -0.66 3.05
C SER A 7 0.94 0.32 3.21
N ASP A 8 0.59 1.03 2.15
CA ASP A 8 -0.52 1.99 2.19
C ASP A 8 -1.85 1.32 1.89
N ALA A 9 -2.89 1.69 2.64
CA ALA A 9 -4.25 1.20 2.43
C ALA A 9 -4.98 1.82 1.22
N SER A 10 -4.34 2.74 0.52
CA SER A 10 -4.88 3.47 -0.64
C SER A 10 -4.83 2.65 -1.94
N PHE A 11 -5.37 3.23 -3.04
CA PHE A 11 -5.05 2.77 -4.40
C PHE A 11 -3.65 3.21 -4.81
N LEU A 12 -3.39 4.48 -4.66
CA LEU A 12 -2.11 5.13 -4.94
C LEU A 12 -1.78 6.12 -3.83
N THR A 13 -0.50 6.32 -3.60
CA THR A 13 0.00 7.42 -2.79
C THR A 13 0.93 8.27 -3.63
N ILE A 14 0.74 9.59 -3.58
CA ILE A 14 1.64 10.56 -4.20
C ILE A 14 2.34 11.29 -3.07
N LEU A 15 3.66 11.24 -3.08
CA LEU A 15 4.52 11.80 -2.05
C LEU A 15 5.40 12.90 -2.63
N LEU A 16 5.31 14.09 -2.05
CA LEU A 16 6.32 15.14 -2.18
C LEU A 16 7.26 15.05 -0.98
N GLN A 17 8.54 14.90 -1.22
CA GLN A 17 9.58 14.86 -0.18
C GLN A 17 10.63 15.95 -0.40
N ASP A 18 11.27 16.35 0.71
CA ASP A 18 12.42 17.23 0.68
C ASP A 18 13.71 16.49 0.23
N GLN A 19 14.85 17.17 0.27
CA GLN A 19 16.14 16.63 -0.17
C GLN A 19 16.85 15.77 0.89
N ILE A 20 16.28 15.57 2.08
CA ILE A 20 16.94 14.84 3.18
C ILE A 20 17.03 13.34 2.90
N GLY A 21 16.07 12.79 2.16
CA GLY A 21 16.01 11.35 1.86
C GLY A 21 15.53 10.49 3.00
N GLY A 22 15.95 9.23 3.04
CA GLY A 22 15.60 8.25 4.06
C GLY A 22 14.35 7.42 3.76
N LEU A 23 13.64 7.67 2.66
CA LEU A 23 12.59 6.77 2.19
C LEU A 23 13.24 5.51 1.62
N GLN A 24 12.77 4.36 2.07
CA GLN A 24 13.20 3.04 1.58
C GLN A 24 12.00 2.20 1.20
N VAL A 25 12.14 1.39 0.18
CA VAL A 25 11.16 0.38 -0.25
C VAL A 25 11.75 -1.01 -0.10
N LEU A 26 10.92 -1.98 0.23
CA LEU A 26 11.31 -3.38 0.33
C LEU A 26 11.16 -4.04 -1.05
N TYR A 27 12.28 -4.43 -1.65
CA TYR A 27 12.33 -5.15 -2.91
C TYR A 27 13.19 -6.40 -2.75
N GLU A 28 12.66 -7.56 -3.10
CA GLU A 28 13.35 -8.87 -2.99
C GLU A 28 14.02 -9.10 -1.61
N ASN A 29 13.29 -8.77 -0.55
CA ASN A 29 13.77 -8.84 0.85
C ASN A 29 14.96 -7.91 1.18
N GLN A 30 15.22 -6.92 0.36
CA GLN A 30 16.25 -5.90 0.60
C GLN A 30 15.61 -4.50 0.66
N TRP A 31 16.10 -3.68 1.58
CA TRP A 31 15.73 -2.28 1.64
C TRP A 31 16.50 -1.48 0.60
N VAL A 32 15.77 -0.85 -0.30
CA VAL A 32 16.33 -0.02 -1.37
C VAL A 32 15.97 1.43 -1.11
N ASP A 33 16.98 2.30 -1.12
CA ASP A 33 16.77 3.74 -0.97
C ASP A 33 16.03 4.33 -2.18
N VAL A 34 15.07 5.22 -1.90
CA VAL A 34 14.43 6.07 -2.90
C VAL A 34 15.01 7.47 -2.79
N PRO A 35 16.03 7.79 -3.60
CA PRO A 35 16.70 9.08 -3.51
C PRO A 35 15.73 10.21 -3.88
N PRO A 36 15.77 11.33 -3.16
CA PRO A 36 14.99 12.50 -3.54
C PRO A 36 15.51 13.09 -4.86
N VAL A 37 14.58 13.37 -5.77
CA VAL A 37 14.85 14.06 -7.02
C VAL A 37 14.18 15.42 -6.98
N PRO A 38 14.90 16.54 -7.10
CA PRO A 38 14.30 17.86 -7.05
C PRO A 38 13.16 18.04 -8.06
N GLY A 39 12.01 18.51 -7.59
CA GLY A 39 10.82 18.73 -8.42
C GLY A 39 10.06 17.46 -8.82
N ALA A 40 10.50 16.29 -8.44
CA ALA A 40 9.79 15.03 -8.71
C ALA A 40 8.85 14.64 -7.56
N LEU A 41 7.81 13.88 -7.91
CA LEU A 41 6.92 13.21 -6.98
C LEU A 41 7.25 11.71 -6.98
N VAL A 42 7.17 11.09 -5.80
CA VAL A 42 7.20 9.64 -5.68
C VAL A 42 5.77 9.14 -5.72
N VAL A 43 5.50 8.12 -6.54
CA VAL A 43 4.18 7.49 -6.62
C VAL A 43 4.34 6.01 -6.30
N ASN A 44 3.56 5.52 -5.34
CA ASN A 44 3.54 4.10 -5.01
C ASN A 44 2.13 3.50 -5.08
N ILE A 45 2.09 2.22 -5.39
CA ILE A 45 0.88 1.41 -5.41
C ILE A 45 0.53 1.02 -3.98
N GLY A 46 -0.75 1.18 -3.62
CA GLY A 46 -1.29 0.76 -2.34
C GLY A 46 -2.07 -0.55 -2.42
N ASP A 47 -2.47 -1.04 -1.25
CA ASP A 47 -3.10 -2.34 -1.04
C ASP A 47 -4.43 -2.50 -1.78
N LEU A 48 -5.25 -1.44 -1.87
CA LEU A 48 -6.51 -1.50 -2.61
C LEU A 48 -6.30 -1.70 -4.10
N LEU A 49 -5.28 -1.08 -4.71
CA LEU A 49 -4.98 -1.31 -6.12
C LEU A 49 -4.45 -2.72 -6.35
N GLN A 50 -3.63 -3.25 -5.44
CA GLN A 50 -3.18 -4.63 -5.50
C GLN A 50 -4.37 -5.60 -5.44
N LEU A 51 -5.31 -5.36 -4.53
CA LEU A 51 -6.51 -6.20 -4.37
C LEU A 51 -7.36 -6.21 -5.65
N VAL A 52 -7.74 -5.04 -6.17
CA VAL A 52 -8.62 -4.96 -7.34
C VAL A 52 -7.93 -5.41 -8.63
N SER A 53 -6.62 -5.26 -8.72
CA SER A 53 -5.84 -5.75 -9.87
C SER A 53 -5.46 -7.24 -9.80
N ASN A 54 -5.89 -7.95 -8.75
CA ASN A 54 -5.58 -9.36 -8.54
C ASN A 54 -4.08 -9.64 -8.56
N ASP A 55 -3.30 -8.87 -7.80
CA ASP A 55 -1.82 -8.93 -7.73
C ASP A 55 -1.06 -8.50 -9.00
N ARG A 56 -1.71 -7.94 -10.01
CA ARG A 56 -0.99 -7.40 -11.19
C ARG A 56 -0.15 -6.19 -10.85
N PHE A 57 -0.66 -5.33 -9.96
CA PHE A 57 0.08 -4.20 -9.41
C PHE A 57 0.34 -4.47 -7.92
N LYS A 58 1.59 -4.56 -7.54
CA LYS A 58 1.98 -4.91 -6.17
C LYS A 58 2.09 -3.66 -5.31
N SER A 59 1.43 -3.68 -4.16
CA SER A 59 1.69 -2.72 -3.10
C SER A 59 3.10 -2.93 -2.56
N VAL A 60 3.81 -1.84 -2.31
CA VAL A 60 5.18 -1.88 -1.82
C VAL A 60 5.24 -1.59 -0.33
N GLU A 61 5.89 -2.45 0.41
CA GLU A 61 6.24 -2.15 1.79
C GLU A 61 7.38 -1.12 1.82
N HIS A 62 7.21 -0.09 2.64
CA HIS A 62 8.17 1.00 2.73
C HIS A 62 8.33 1.50 4.16
N GLN A 63 9.41 2.21 4.40
CA GLN A 63 9.73 2.84 5.68
C GLN A 63 10.48 4.15 5.45
N VAL A 64 10.57 4.97 6.50
CA VAL A 64 11.41 6.17 6.48
C VAL A 64 12.39 6.10 7.63
N LEU A 65 13.67 6.17 7.32
CA LEU A 65 14.72 6.25 8.32
C LEU A 65 14.85 7.68 8.87
N ALA A 66 15.08 7.78 10.17
CA ALA A 66 15.48 9.05 10.76
C ALA A 66 16.90 9.42 10.30
N ASN A 67 17.10 10.67 9.96
CA ASN A 67 18.38 11.20 9.51
C ASN A 67 18.95 12.20 10.52
N HIS A 68 20.27 12.22 10.68
CA HIS A 68 20.97 13.19 11.51
C HIS A 68 21.20 14.54 10.82
N ALA A 69 20.97 14.63 9.51
CA ALA A 69 21.17 15.85 8.71
C ALA A 69 20.13 16.95 9.02
N GLY A 70 19.08 16.63 9.75
CA GLY A 70 18.04 17.59 10.14
C GLY A 70 16.62 17.01 10.05
N PRO A 71 15.61 17.84 10.32
CA PRO A 71 14.21 17.43 10.20
C PRO A 71 13.87 17.18 8.72
N ARG A 72 13.28 16.02 8.43
CA ARG A 72 12.73 15.68 7.13
C ARG A 72 11.27 16.08 7.05
N VAL A 73 10.88 16.74 5.98
CA VAL A 73 9.49 17.10 5.69
C VAL A 73 9.02 16.42 4.41
N SER A 74 7.84 15.82 4.48
CA SER A 74 7.18 15.30 3.29
C SER A 74 5.66 15.42 3.41
N VAL A 75 4.99 15.49 2.27
CA VAL A 75 3.53 15.56 2.17
C VAL A 75 3.07 14.35 1.35
N ALA A 76 2.25 13.50 1.97
CA ALA A 76 1.65 12.35 1.30
C ALA A 76 0.17 12.62 1.00
N CYS A 77 -0.24 12.34 -0.24
CA CYS A 77 -1.61 12.37 -0.67
C CYS A 77 -2.07 10.94 -1.00
N PHE A 78 -3.04 10.43 -0.23
CA PHE A 78 -3.57 9.08 -0.39
C PHE A 78 -4.81 9.11 -1.27
N PHE A 79 -4.73 8.50 -2.44
CA PHE A 79 -5.89 8.31 -3.31
C PHE A 79 -6.67 7.09 -2.85
N THR A 80 -7.72 7.33 -2.12
CA THR A 80 -8.61 6.29 -1.59
C THR A 80 -10.05 6.58 -2.00
N LEU A 81 -10.93 5.64 -1.71
CA LEU A 81 -12.35 5.81 -1.92
C LEU A 81 -12.94 6.79 -0.90
N ASN A 82 -14.09 7.36 -1.27
CA ASN A 82 -14.83 8.25 -0.39
C ASN A 82 -15.27 7.51 0.88
N PHE A 83 -15.04 8.12 2.04
CA PHE A 83 -15.41 7.59 3.36
C PHE A 83 -16.92 7.62 3.66
N TYR A 84 -17.77 8.02 2.72
CA TYR A 84 -19.21 7.89 2.92
C TYR A 84 -19.59 6.41 3.05
N PRO A 85 -20.51 6.10 3.99
CA PRO A 85 -21.01 4.73 4.14
C PRO A 85 -21.49 4.18 2.80
N SER A 86 -20.90 3.09 2.37
CA SER A 86 -21.25 2.43 1.11
C SER A 86 -21.24 0.91 1.33
N THR A 87 -22.26 0.25 0.82
CA THR A 87 -22.33 -1.22 0.79
C THR A 87 -21.59 -1.83 -0.39
N ARG A 88 -20.96 -0.99 -1.24
CA ARG A 88 -20.23 -1.46 -2.40
C ARG A 88 -19.08 -2.37 -1.98
N LEU A 89 -19.00 -3.52 -2.63
CA LEU A 89 -17.90 -4.46 -2.48
C LEU A 89 -16.82 -4.21 -3.54
N TYR A 90 -15.59 -4.39 -3.14
CA TYR A 90 -14.40 -4.27 -3.97
C TYR A 90 -13.66 -5.60 -3.93
N GLY A 91 -13.41 -6.14 -5.08
CA GLY A 91 -12.67 -7.39 -5.28
C GLY A 91 -11.90 -7.32 -6.59
N PRO A 92 -11.26 -8.41 -6.98
CA PRO A 92 -10.58 -8.48 -8.27
C PRO A 92 -11.51 -8.13 -9.43
N ILE A 93 -11.03 -7.27 -10.32
CA ILE A 93 -11.75 -6.85 -11.53
C ILE A 93 -12.01 -8.08 -12.40
N LYS A 94 -13.27 -8.35 -12.75
CA LYS A 94 -13.68 -9.58 -13.42
C LYS A 94 -12.98 -9.80 -14.78
N GLU A 95 -12.74 -8.72 -15.51
CA GLU A 95 -12.04 -8.72 -16.79
C GLU A 95 -10.55 -9.12 -16.70
N LEU A 96 -10.01 -9.14 -15.49
CA LEU A 96 -8.64 -9.57 -15.22
C LEU A 96 -8.55 -11.05 -14.82
N LEU A 97 -9.69 -11.73 -14.66
CA LEU A 97 -9.77 -13.11 -14.19
C LEU A 97 -9.91 -14.09 -15.36
N SER A 98 -9.40 -15.29 -15.19
CA SER A 98 -9.57 -16.44 -16.08
C SER A 98 -9.42 -17.74 -15.28
N GLU A 99 -9.59 -18.88 -15.94
CA GLU A 99 -9.33 -20.19 -15.31
C GLU A 99 -7.88 -20.31 -14.85
N ASP A 100 -6.92 -19.78 -15.62
CA ASP A 100 -5.51 -19.77 -15.29
C ASP A 100 -5.14 -18.68 -14.25
N HIS A 101 -6.00 -17.66 -14.09
CA HIS A 101 -5.81 -16.55 -13.17
C HIS A 101 -7.07 -16.35 -12.32
N PRO A 102 -7.36 -17.28 -11.41
CA PRO A 102 -8.52 -17.19 -10.53
C PRO A 102 -8.38 -16.03 -9.53
N PRO A 103 -9.48 -15.60 -8.88
CA PRO A 103 -9.41 -14.53 -7.90
C PRO A 103 -8.55 -14.94 -6.70
N LEU A 104 -7.59 -14.10 -6.35
CA LEU A 104 -6.71 -14.27 -5.19
C LEU A 104 -7.31 -13.70 -3.91
N TYR A 105 -8.24 -12.75 -4.06
CA TYR A 105 -8.83 -12.01 -2.96
C TYR A 105 -10.35 -12.20 -2.91
N ARG A 106 -10.88 -12.19 -1.69
CA ARG A 106 -12.32 -12.08 -1.42
C ARG A 106 -12.76 -10.63 -1.59
N GLU A 107 -13.98 -10.43 -2.04
CA GLU A 107 -14.60 -9.11 -2.04
C GLU A 107 -14.73 -8.58 -0.61
N THR A 108 -14.50 -7.29 -0.43
CA THR A 108 -14.63 -6.60 0.85
C THR A 108 -15.18 -5.19 0.65
N SER A 109 -15.87 -4.67 1.65
CA SER A 109 -16.23 -3.25 1.67
C SER A 109 -15.02 -2.41 2.11
N LEU A 110 -15.01 -1.13 1.71
CA LEU A 110 -13.98 -0.20 2.17
C LEU A 110 -13.96 -0.09 3.70
N GLN A 111 -15.14 -0.10 4.33
CA GLN A 111 -15.24 -0.04 5.78
C GLN A 111 -14.54 -1.22 6.46
N ASN A 112 -14.79 -2.45 5.96
CA ASN A 112 -14.14 -3.65 6.52
C ASN A 112 -12.63 -3.63 6.28
N PHE A 113 -12.19 -3.13 5.12
CA PHE A 113 -10.78 -3.02 4.79
C PHE A 113 -10.08 -2.00 5.70
N SER A 114 -10.62 -0.79 5.82
CA SER A 114 -10.06 0.26 6.67
C SER A 114 -10.09 -0.12 8.15
N ALA A 115 -11.21 -0.66 8.64
CA ALA A 115 -11.30 -1.12 10.03
C ALA A 115 -10.26 -2.21 10.36
N HIS A 116 -9.98 -3.10 9.42
CA HIS A 116 -8.92 -4.09 9.61
C HIS A 116 -7.53 -3.45 9.59
N TYR A 117 -7.28 -2.53 8.65
CA TYR A 117 -6.01 -1.83 8.52
C TYR A 117 -5.70 -1.01 9.79
N ASP A 118 -6.68 -0.22 10.25
CA ASP A 118 -6.54 0.64 11.43
C ASP A 118 -6.41 -0.19 12.72
N GLY A 119 -7.23 -1.23 12.86
CA GLY A 119 -7.19 -2.11 14.05
C GLY A 119 -5.91 -2.93 14.16
N LYS A 120 -5.30 -3.29 13.03
CA LYS A 120 -4.02 -3.98 12.97
C LYS A 120 -2.85 -3.05 13.28
N GLY A 121 -2.93 -1.78 12.85
CA GLY A 121 -1.84 -0.82 12.94
C GLY A 121 -0.64 -1.20 12.06
N LEU A 122 0.49 -0.52 12.28
CA LEU A 122 1.73 -0.74 11.53
C LEU A 122 2.57 -1.86 12.17
N ASP A 123 2.06 -3.10 12.14
CA ASP A 123 2.70 -4.28 12.73
C ASP A 123 3.74 -4.94 11.80
N GLY A 124 4.00 -4.34 10.65
CA GLY A 124 4.96 -4.82 9.65
C GLY A 124 4.45 -5.95 8.76
N ASN A 125 3.17 -6.32 8.84
CA ASN A 125 2.55 -7.31 7.96
C ASN A 125 1.54 -6.65 7.02
N SER A 126 1.34 -7.19 5.82
CA SER A 126 0.34 -6.68 4.89
C SER A 126 -1.08 -6.96 5.40
N ALA A 127 -1.95 -5.94 5.37
CA ALA A 127 -3.37 -6.09 5.67
C ALA A 127 -4.09 -7.00 4.67
N LEU A 128 -3.56 -7.14 3.46
CA LEU A 128 -4.13 -7.96 2.37
C LEU A 128 -4.19 -9.45 2.70
N THR A 129 -3.33 -9.95 3.59
CA THR A 129 -3.32 -11.38 3.98
C THR A 129 -4.67 -11.85 4.47
N ARG A 130 -5.41 -11.01 5.18
CA ARG A 130 -6.76 -11.32 5.67
C ARG A 130 -7.77 -11.54 4.56
N PHE A 131 -7.59 -10.87 3.43
CA PHE A 131 -8.53 -10.88 2.31
C PHE A 131 -8.17 -11.89 1.23
N LYS A 132 -7.01 -12.54 1.31
CA LYS A 132 -6.65 -13.63 0.39
C LYS A 132 -7.50 -14.87 0.64
N TRP A 133 -7.84 -15.55 -0.46
CA TRP A 133 -8.37 -16.91 -0.36
C TRP A 133 -7.29 -17.82 0.23
N GLN A 134 -7.63 -18.56 1.28
CA GLN A 134 -6.76 -19.65 1.74
C GLN A 134 -6.82 -20.75 0.68
N ARG A 135 -5.70 -21.04 0.05
CA ARG A 135 -5.60 -22.25 -0.78
C ARG A 135 -5.75 -23.44 0.18
N GLN A 136 -6.81 -24.22 -0.01
CA GLN A 136 -6.86 -25.56 0.60
C GLN A 136 -5.68 -26.33 0.01
N GLN A 137 -4.76 -26.76 0.88
CA GLN A 137 -3.70 -27.69 0.54
C GLN A 137 -4.29 -29.07 0.28
#